data_55b8eada44da8a7e87063d27d46fafeb
#
_entry.id   55b8eada44da8a7e87063d27d46fafeb
#
_cell.length_a   1.000
_cell.length_b   1.000
_cell.length_c   1.000
_cell.angle_alpha   90.00
_cell.angle_beta   90.00
_cell.angle_gamma   90.00
#
_symmetry.space_group_name_H-M   'P 1'
#
loop_
_entity.id
_entity.type
_entity.pdbx_description
1 polymer ?
#
loop_
_entity_poly.entity_id
_entity_poly.type
_entity_poly.pdbx_seq_one_letter_code
_entity_poly.pdbx_strand_id
1 'polypeptide(L)'
;MTKDFGDGIIIGEDVSIGKDPDISPFVVLGKRTLNDNKSKMKLIIGRNAIIRSFTTIYLGSKIGDFFSTGQNVSIREDNIIGNNVSIGTCSVVEFSNYIDDGTRIHSCCFIEMAKIGKNVFIGPNVILTDDPHPMKCPYYKKCKGGVIIEDLAKIGANSTILPGVRIGRNSLIGAGSVVVNDVPPGEVYAGNPARFIKKIDDLKCEKGFFEKPYLWEPYI
;
A
#
# COMPACT_ATOMS: atom_id res chain seq x y z
N MET A 1 -4.67 15.58 -25.22
CA MET A 1 -3.36 16.29 -25.21
C MET A 1 -2.79 16.25 -23.80
N THR A 2 -1.53 15.96 -23.61
CA THR A 2 -0.85 16.09 -22.32
C THR A 2 -0.37 17.53 -22.17
N LYS A 3 -0.51 18.12 -20.98
CA LYS A 3 0.08 19.43 -20.68
C LYS A 3 1.49 19.19 -20.13
N ASP A 4 2.46 19.86 -20.72
CA ASP A 4 3.81 19.94 -20.17
C ASP A 4 3.83 21.11 -19.16
N PHE A 5 4.15 20.83 -17.91
CA PHE A 5 4.24 21.83 -16.83
C PHE A 5 5.67 22.30 -16.60
N GLY A 6 6.61 21.99 -17.49
CA GLY A 6 8.04 22.20 -17.28
C GLY A 6 8.68 21.07 -16.45
N ASP A 7 10.00 21.07 -16.35
CA ASP A 7 10.76 20.07 -15.58
C ASP A 7 10.43 18.60 -15.86
N GLY A 8 9.89 18.30 -17.06
CA GLY A 8 9.50 16.95 -17.47
C GLY A 8 8.26 16.41 -16.77
N ILE A 9 7.42 17.24 -16.14
CA ILE A 9 6.14 16.85 -15.54
C ILE A 9 5.09 16.67 -16.63
N ILE A 10 4.46 15.49 -16.68
CA ILE A 10 3.42 15.15 -17.65
C ILE A 10 2.10 14.91 -16.90
N ILE A 11 1.07 15.69 -17.19
CA ILE A 11 -0.28 15.52 -16.62
C ILE A 11 -1.30 15.30 -17.76
N GLY A 12 -2.01 14.17 -17.69
CA GLY A 12 -3.05 13.80 -18.65
C GLY A 12 -4.31 14.67 -18.54
N GLU A 13 -5.15 14.70 -19.58
CA GLU A 13 -6.39 15.48 -19.62
C GLU A 13 -7.43 15.02 -18.58
N ASP A 14 -7.47 13.72 -18.28
CA ASP A 14 -8.42 13.11 -17.35
C ASP A 14 -7.89 13.09 -15.90
N VAL A 15 -7.00 14.02 -15.54
CA VAL A 15 -6.42 14.15 -14.19
C VAL A 15 -7.01 15.37 -13.50
N SER A 16 -7.50 15.15 -12.28
CA SER A 16 -7.95 16.21 -11.36
C SER A 16 -7.10 16.17 -10.11
N ILE A 17 -6.49 17.31 -9.75
CA ILE A 17 -5.63 17.45 -8.57
C ILE A 17 -6.23 18.55 -7.69
N GLY A 18 -6.31 18.29 -6.39
CA GLY A 18 -6.75 19.25 -5.37
C GLY A 18 -5.78 20.44 -5.21
N LYS A 19 -6.06 21.29 -4.24
CA LYS A 19 -5.26 22.49 -3.97
C LYS A 19 -3.90 22.14 -3.38
N ASP A 20 -2.92 23.02 -3.61
CA ASP A 20 -1.60 23.04 -3.00
C ASP A 20 -0.79 21.71 -3.14
N PRO A 21 -0.67 21.13 -4.36
CA PRO A 21 0.17 19.97 -4.59
C PRO A 21 1.66 20.37 -4.69
N ASP A 22 2.54 19.54 -4.14
CA ASP A 22 4.01 19.58 -4.37
C ASP A 22 4.39 18.44 -5.33
N ILE A 23 4.60 18.76 -6.61
CA ILE A 23 4.92 17.79 -7.66
C ILE A 23 6.36 18.02 -8.14
N SER A 24 7.20 17.04 -7.89
CA SER A 24 8.62 17.08 -8.27
C SER A 24 8.81 16.82 -9.78
N PRO A 25 9.99 17.17 -10.36
CA PRO A 25 10.30 16.90 -11.76
C PRO A 25 10.15 15.44 -12.18
N PHE A 26 9.85 15.21 -13.47
CA PHE A 26 9.72 13.89 -14.11
C PHE A 26 8.60 13.01 -13.56
N VAL A 27 7.55 13.61 -13.01
CA VAL A 27 6.32 12.92 -12.59
C VAL A 27 5.39 12.76 -13.79
N VAL A 28 4.76 11.58 -13.90
CA VAL A 28 3.75 11.28 -14.93
C VAL A 28 2.42 10.96 -14.25
N LEU A 29 1.41 11.81 -14.43
CA LEU A 29 0.05 11.63 -13.91
C LEU A 29 -0.94 11.37 -15.06
N GLY A 30 -1.77 10.34 -14.89
CA GLY A 30 -2.79 9.99 -15.87
C GLY A 30 -2.28 9.16 -17.03
N LYS A 31 -1.28 8.30 -16.80
CA LYS A 31 -0.86 7.32 -17.80
C LYS A 31 -2.00 6.35 -18.11
N ARG A 32 -2.19 6.03 -19.40
CA ARG A 32 -3.18 5.04 -19.84
C ARG A 32 -2.58 3.64 -19.82
N THR A 33 -3.39 2.62 -19.55
CA THR A 33 -2.98 1.22 -19.67
C THR A 33 -3.04 0.76 -21.14
N LEU A 34 -2.33 -0.30 -21.48
CA LEU A 34 -2.32 -0.85 -22.86
C LEU A 34 -3.68 -1.40 -23.30
N ASN A 35 -4.52 -1.81 -22.36
CA ASN A 35 -5.85 -2.41 -22.59
C ASN A 35 -6.98 -1.44 -22.25
N ASP A 36 -6.79 -0.15 -22.51
CA ASP A 36 -7.75 0.90 -22.18
C ASP A 36 -9.00 0.87 -23.05
N ASN A 37 -9.90 -0.07 -22.78
CA ASN A 37 -11.26 -0.10 -23.33
C ASN A 37 -12.25 0.77 -22.52
N LYS A 38 -11.80 1.45 -21.46
CA LYS A 38 -12.62 2.28 -20.59
C LYS A 38 -12.39 3.75 -20.89
N SER A 39 -13.08 4.28 -21.87
CA SER A 39 -12.99 5.66 -22.36
C SER A 39 -13.34 6.76 -21.32
N LYS A 40 -13.50 6.43 -20.03
CA LYS A 40 -13.89 7.37 -18.96
C LYS A 40 -13.11 7.20 -17.65
N MET A 41 -11.93 6.64 -17.70
CA MET A 41 -11.09 6.53 -16.50
C MET A 41 -10.52 7.90 -16.14
N LYS A 42 -10.68 8.33 -14.88
CA LYS A 42 -10.12 9.57 -14.35
C LYS A 42 -9.17 9.26 -13.21
N LEU A 43 -8.09 10.02 -13.11
CA LEU A 43 -7.26 10.07 -11.92
C LEU A 43 -7.71 11.27 -11.07
N ILE A 44 -8.06 11.01 -9.82
CA ILE A 44 -8.46 12.05 -8.85
C ILE A 44 -7.46 12.01 -7.71
N ILE A 45 -6.81 13.13 -7.42
CA ILE A 45 -5.86 13.31 -6.33
C ILE A 45 -6.38 14.45 -5.44
N GLY A 46 -6.42 14.24 -4.13
CA GLY A 46 -6.84 15.22 -3.15
C GLY A 46 -5.86 16.40 -3.00
N ARG A 47 -6.14 17.26 -2.04
CA ARG A 47 -5.30 18.45 -1.74
C ARG A 47 -4.03 18.07 -1.00
N ASN A 48 -3.03 18.96 -1.05
CA ASN A 48 -1.76 18.86 -0.33
C ASN A 48 -1.01 17.54 -0.63
N ALA A 49 -1.14 17.02 -1.85
CA ALA A 49 -0.41 15.85 -2.29
C ALA A 49 1.07 16.19 -2.52
N ILE A 50 1.97 15.31 -2.07
CA ILE A 50 3.42 15.41 -2.30
C ILE A 50 3.84 14.25 -3.18
N ILE A 51 4.23 14.52 -4.44
CA ILE A 51 4.56 13.48 -5.41
C ILE A 51 6.00 13.68 -5.88
N ARG A 52 6.87 12.76 -5.50
CA ARG A 52 8.31 12.84 -5.77
C ARG A 52 8.68 12.34 -7.16
N SER A 53 9.86 12.75 -7.62
CA SER A 53 10.37 12.51 -8.97
C SER A 53 10.27 11.06 -9.43
N PHE A 54 10.06 10.89 -10.74
CA PHE A 54 9.94 9.62 -11.43
C PHE A 54 8.73 8.78 -11.02
N THR A 55 7.81 9.33 -10.25
CA THR A 55 6.54 8.66 -9.91
C THR A 55 5.60 8.66 -11.12
N THR A 56 5.00 7.50 -11.38
CA THR A 56 3.98 7.34 -12.41
C THR A 56 2.67 6.88 -11.78
N ILE A 57 1.58 7.64 -12.01
CA ILE A 57 0.24 7.28 -11.54
C ILE A 57 -0.69 7.13 -12.76
N TYR A 58 -1.34 5.98 -12.85
CA TYR A 58 -2.23 5.67 -13.96
C TYR A 58 -3.64 6.23 -13.73
N LEU A 59 -4.41 6.38 -14.83
CA LEU A 59 -5.84 6.70 -14.75
C LEU A 59 -6.61 5.60 -14.03
N GLY A 60 -7.80 5.95 -13.48
CA GLY A 60 -8.71 5.03 -12.80
C GLY A 60 -8.60 5.06 -11.29
N SER A 61 -7.54 5.61 -10.72
CA SER A 61 -7.33 5.66 -9.28
C SER A 61 -7.92 6.90 -8.62
N LYS A 62 -8.37 6.74 -7.36
CA LYS A 62 -8.83 7.83 -6.50
C LYS A 62 -7.93 7.90 -5.26
N ILE A 63 -7.34 9.06 -5.02
CA ILE A 63 -6.37 9.30 -3.96
C ILE A 63 -6.87 10.46 -3.10
N GLY A 64 -6.88 10.29 -1.79
CA GLY A 64 -7.35 11.28 -0.82
C GLY A 64 -6.37 12.43 -0.58
N ASP A 65 -6.68 13.23 0.46
CA ASP A 65 -5.91 14.40 0.87
C ASP A 65 -4.61 14.00 1.58
N PHE A 66 -3.58 14.88 1.52
CA PHE A 66 -2.29 14.71 2.20
C PHE A 66 -1.55 13.42 1.82
N PHE A 67 -1.79 12.94 0.62
CA PHE A 67 -1.09 11.79 0.06
C PHE A 67 0.37 12.11 -0.21
N SER A 68 1.28 11.16 0.02
CA SER A 68 2.69 11.37 -0.29
C SER A 68 3.38 10.16 -0.90
N THR A 69 4.30 10.40 -1.85
CA THR A 69 5.17 9.36 -2.40
C THR A 69 6.63 9.63 -2.12
N GLY A 70 7.42 8.57 -2.01
CA GLY A 70 8.85 8.62 -2.28
C GLY A 70 9.12 8.74 -3.79
N GLN A 71 10.39 8.65 -4.18
CA GLN A 71 10.80 8.66 -5.59
C GLN A 71 10.49 7.34 -6.28
N ASN A 72 10.30 7.37 -7.62
CA ASN A 72 10.16 6.18 -8.45
C ASN A 72 9.05 5.22 -7.99
N VAL A 73 7.90 5.76 -7.64
CA VAL A 73 6.72 4.97 -7.26
C VAL A 73 5.85 4.73 -8.50
N SER A 74 5.34 3.51 -8.67
CA SER A 74 4.36 3.18 -9.70
C SER A 74 3.02 2.85 -9.05
N ILE A 75 1.95 3.58 -9.42
CA ILE A 75 0.58 3.31 -8.97
C ILE A 75 -0.27 3.05 -10.21
N ARG A 76 -0.73 1.80 -10.33
CA ARG A 76 -1.57 1.33 -11.42
C ARG A 76 -3.02 1.84 -11.27
N GLU A 77 -3.86 1.36 -12.15
CA GLU A 77 -5.27 1.72 -12.25
C GLU A 77 -6.15 1.13 -11.12
N ASP A 78 -7.37 1.67 -11.00
CA ASP A 78 -8.45 1.16 -10.14
C ASP A 78 -8.08 1.08 -8.63
N ASN A 79 -7.12 1.88 -8.17
CA ASN A 79 -6.79 1.98 -6.74
C ASN A 79 -7.67 3.01 -6.02
N ILE A 80 -8.08 2.69 -4.80
CA ILE A 80 -8.73 3.62 -3.88
C ILE A 80 -7.79 3.79 -2.70
N ILE A 81 -7.25 5.00 -2.55
CA ILE A 81 -6.26 5.36 -1.53
C ILE A 81 -6.84 6.49 -0.67
N GLY A 82 -6.88 6.30 0.63
CA GLY A 82 -7.43 7.24 1.61
C GLY A 82 -6.56 8.47 1.85
N ASN A 83 -6.89 9.19 2.92
CA ASN A 83 -6.18 10.40 3.34
C ASN A 83 -4.94 10.06 4.16
N ASN A 84 -3.93 10.95 4.15
CA ASN A 84 -2.68 10.79 4.92
C ASN A 84 -1.95 9.46 4.65
N VAL A 85 -2.09 8.89 3.46
CA VAL A 85 -1.37 7.68 3.06
C VAL A 85 -0.01 8.07 2.50
N SER A 86 1.03 7.32 2.90
CA SER A 86 2.37 7.48 2.35
C SER A 86 2.88 6.19 1.70
N ILE A 87 3.49 6.31 0.51
CA ILE A 87 4.08 5.20 -0.25
C ILE A 87 5.55 5.47 -0.49
N GLY A 88 6.42 4.62 0.05
CA GLY A 88 7.87 4.78 0.02
C GLY A 88 8.49 4.56 -1.36
N THR A 89 9.72 5.03 -1.50
CA THR A 89 10.55 4.98 -2.72
C THR A 89 10.59 3.59 -3.35
N CYS A 90 10.54 3.53 -4.68
CA CYS A 90 10.62 2.31 -5.49
C CYS A 90 9.51 1.28 -5.20
N SER A 91 8.41 1.68 -4.60
CA SER A 91 7.28 0.78 -4.39
C SER A 91 6.39 0.70 -5.64
N VAL A 92 5.79 -0.47 -5.83
CA VAL A 92 4.83 -0.75 -6.89
C VAL A 92 3.48 -1.07 -6.24
N VAL A 93 2.47 -0.28 -6.57
CA VAL A 93 1.08 -0.51 -6.22
C VAL A 93 0.35 -0.89 -7.49
N GLU A 94 0.12 -2.18 -7.68
CA GLU A 94 -0.59 -2.74 -8.81
C GLU A 94 -2.08 -2.34 -8.76
N PHE A 95 -2.91 -2.92 -9.57
CA PHE A 95 -4.31 -2.51 -9.73
C PHE A 95 -5.22 -2.99 -8.59
N SER A 96 -6.37 -2.31 -8.45
CA SER A 96 -7.51 -2.73 -7.60
C SER A 96 -7.19 -2.89 -6.11
N ASN A 97 -6.30 -2.07 -5.56
CA ASN A 97 -6.09 -2.02 -4.12
C ASN A 97 -7.07 -1.05 -3.46
N TYR A 98 -7.42 -1.36 -2.21
CA TYR A 98 -8.04 -0.44 -1.27
C TYR A 98 -7.08 -0.21 -0.11
N ILE A 99 -6.65 1.04 0.09
CA ILE A 99 -5.71 1.44 1.14
C ILE A 99 -6.37 2.57 1.93
N ASP A 100 -6.69 2.32 3.20
CA ASP A 100 -7.44 3.26 4.03
C ASP A 100 -6.52 4.30 4.69
N ASP A 101 -7.14 5.27 5.38
CA ASP A 101 -6.52 6.46 5.94
C ASP A 101 -5.33 6.16 6.87
N GLY A 102 -4.33 7.02 6.82
CA GLY A 102 -3.18 7.00 7.74
C GLY A 102 -2.22 5.84 7.53
N THR A 103 -2.43 5.00 6.53
CA THR A 103 -1.56 3.85 6.26
C THR A 103 -0.21 4.29 5.68
N ARG A 104 0.85 3.69 6.22
CA ARG A 104 2.22 3.93 5.79
C ARG A 104 2.82 2.68 5.15
N ILE A 105 3.09 2.76 3.85
CA ILE A 105 3.82 1.76 3.08
C ILE A 105 5.26 2.24 2.90
N HIS A 106 6.22 1.48 3.36
CA HIS A 106 7.63 1.82 3.27
C HIS A 106 8.20 1.52 1.87
N SER A 107 9.51 1.73 1.68
CA SER A 107 10.16 1.61 0.37
C SER A 107 10.23 0.17 -0.15
N CYS A 108 10.31 0.02 -1.49
CA CYS A 108 10.51 -1.25 -2.20
C CYS A 108 9.40 -2.28 -1.96
N CYS A 109 8.18 -1.86 -1.65
CA CYS A 109 7.05 -2.76 -1.47
C CYS A 109 6.36 -3.09 -2.80
N PHE A 110 5.78 -4.29 -2.89
CA PHE A 110 4.90 -4.71 -3.97
C PHE A 110 3.51 -5.03 -3.41
N ILE A 111 2.49 -4.33 -3.89
CA ILE A 111 1.12 -4.39 -3.36
C ILE A 111 0.16 -4.68 -4.51
N GLU A 112 -0.54 -5.81 -4.47
CA GLU A 112 -1.50 -6.18 -5.51
C GLU A 112 -2.83 -6.66 -4.91
N MET A 113 -3.95 -6.09 -5.41
CA MET A 113 -5.32 -6.43 -5.04
C MET A 113 -5.60 -6.49 -3.53
N ALA A 114 -4.78 -5.81 -2.72
CA ALA A 114 -4.87 -5.85 -1.27
C ALA A 114 -5.99 -4.94 -0.74
N LYS A 115 -6.57 -5.35 0.39
CA LYS A 115 -7.43 -4.49 1.22
C LYS A 115 -6.70 -4.16 2.51
N ILE A 116 -6.29 -2.92 2.66
CA ILE A 116 -5.47 -2.44 3.77
C ILE A 116 -6.28 -1.45 4.58
N GLY A 117 -6.45 -1.72 5.86
CA GLY A 117 -7.20 -0.90 6.81
C GLY A 117 -6.46 0.37 7.24
N LYS A 118 -7.01 1.04 8.27
CA LYS A 118 -6.50 2.32 8.77
C LYS A 118 -5.25 2.15 9.61
N ASN A 119 -4.34 3.15 9.48
CA ASN A 119 -3.13 3.25 10.30
C ASN A 119 -2.29 1.96 10.30
N VAL A 120 -2.26 1.27 9.17
CA VAL A 120 -1.42 0.09 8.97
C VAL A 120 0.01 0.53 8.68
N PHE A 121 0.98 -0.16 9.27
CA PHE A 121 2.39 -0.01 8.93
C PHE A 121 2.88 -1.19 8.09
N ILE A 122 3.39 -0.92 6.91
CA ILE A 122 4.04 -1.91 6.04
C ILE A 122 5.51 -1.55 5.92
N GLY A 123 6.36 -2.40 6.48
CA GLY A 123 7.81 -2.24 6.48
C GLY A 123 8.43 -2.34 5.08
N PRO A 124 9.71 -1.95 4.94
CA PRO A 124 10.37 -1.98 3.64
C PRO A 124 10.46 -3.38 3.05
N ASN A 125 10.37 -3.44 1.72
CA ASN A 125 10.50 -4.68 0.94
C ASN A 125 9.46 -5.77 1.28
N VAL A 126 8.26 -5.36 1.70
CA VAL A 126 7.14 -6.28 1.91
C VAL A 126 6.44 -6.57 0.59
N ILE A 127 6.09 -7.84 0.38
CA ILE A 127 5.38 -8.32 -0.80
C ILE A 127 4.00 -8.85 -0.39
N LEU A 128 2.95 -8.27 -0.96
CA LEU A 128 1.57 -8.75 -0.85
C LEU A 128 1.18 -9.36 -2.20
N THR A 129 0.81 -10.64 -2.20
CA THR A 129 0.52 -11.40 -3.41
C THR A 129 -0.98 -11.66 -3.57
N ASP A 130 -1.44 -11.93 -4.79
CA ASP A 130 -2.87 -12.07 -5.12
C ASP A 130 -3.24 -13.40 -5.78
N ASP A 131 -2.28 -14.08 -6.43
CA ASP A 131 -2.55 -15.29 -7.22
C ASP A 131 -1.87 -16.52 -6.65
N PRO A 132 -2.64 -17.50 -6.10
CA PRO A 132 -2.09 -18.73 -5.55
C PRO A 132 -1.63 -19.71 -6.64
N HIS A 133 -2.06 -19.54 -7.90
CA HIS A 133 -1.80 -20.44 -9.02
C HIS A 133 -1.38 -19.68 -10.28
N PRO A 134 -0.24 -18.99 -10.26
CA PRO A 134 0.23 -18.22 -11.40
C PRO A 134 0.40 -19.09 -12.65
N MET A 135 0.39 -18.48 -13.83
CA MET A 135 0.58 -19.16 -15.11
C MET A 135 -0.60 -19.99 -15.61
N LYS A 136 -1.60 -19.30 -16.17
CA LYS A 136 -2.67 -19.89 -16.99
C LYS A 136 -3.59 -20.91 -16.28
N CYS A 137 -3.72 -20.85 -14.96
CA CYS A 137 -4.76 -21.61 -14.29
C CYS A 137 -6.13 -21.27 -14.90
N PRO A 138 -6.91 -22.24 -15.41
CA PRO A 138 -8.22 -21.95 -16.03
C PRO A 138 -9.23 -21.35 -15.06
N TYR A 139 -9.00 -21.51 -13.77
CA TYR A 139 -9.84 -20.98 -12.69
C TYR A 139 -9.23 -19.74 -12.02
N TYR A 140 -8.13 -19.19 -12.52
CA TYR A 140 -7.42 -18.09 -11.94
C TYR A 140 -8.34 -16.91 -11.53
N LYS A 141 -9.33 -16.55 -12.35
CA LYS A 141 -10.30 -15.48 -12.04
C LYS A 141 -11.18 -15.77 -10.81
N LYS A 142 -11.36 -17.05 -10.46
CA LYS A 142 -12.12 -17.50 -9.29
C LYS A 142 -11.25 -17.67 -8.04
N CYS A 143 -9.96 -17.93 -8.23
CA CYS A 143 -8.99 -18.13 -7.17
C CYS A 143 -8.25 -16.83 -6.79
N LYS A 144 -8.35 -15.80 -7.62
CA LYS A 144 -7.71 -14.52 -7.44
C LYS A 144 -8.21 -13.85 -6.16
N GLY A 145 -7.30 -13.50 -5.27
CA GLY A 145 -7.63 -12.84 -4.03
C GLY A 145 -6.42 -12.25 -3.34
N GLY A 146 -6.41 -10.93 -3.20
CA GLY A 146 -5.35 -10.22 -2.49
C GLY A 146 -5.44 -10.41 -0.98
N VAL A 147 -4.42 -9.93 -0.32
CA VAL A 147 -4.27 -9.93 1.14
C VAL A 147 -5.27 -8.97 1.78
N ILE A 148 -5.78 -9.32 2.96
CA ILE A 148 -6.59 -8.43 3.80
C ILE A 148 -5.79 -8.10 5.05
N ILE A 149 -5.48 -6.81 5.25
CA ILE A 149 -4.79 -6.32 6.44
C ILE A 149 -5.74 -5.40 7.19
N GLU A 150 -6.09 -5.77 8.41
CA GLU A 150 -7.01 -4.99 9.24
C GLU A 150 -6.28 -3.82 9.91
N ASP A 151 -7.06 -2.89 10.49
CA ASP A 151 -6.56 -1.65 11.08
C ASP A 151 -5.42 -1.88 12.07
N LEU A 152 -4.49 -0.93 12.13
CA LEU A 152 -3.40 -0.90 13.11
C LEU A 152 -2.42 -2.08 13.03
N ALA A 153 -2.52 -2.95 12.04
CA ALA A 153 -1.57 -4.04 11.86
C ALA A 153 -0.17 -3.51 11.44
N LYS A 154 0.86 -4.24 11.81
CA LYS A 154 2.26 -3.91 11.52
C LYS A 154 2.92 -5.08 10.82
N ILE A 155 3.44 -4.85 9.63
CA ILE A 155 4.14 -5.86 8.84
C ILE A 155 5.63 -5.53 8.84
N GLY A 156 6.44 -6.39 9.42
CA GLY A 156 7.90 -6.24 9.48
C GLY A 156 8.55 -6.31 8.10
N ALA A 157 9.72 -5.69 7.98
CA ALA A 157 10.49 -5.63 6.73
C ALA A 157 10.75 -7.00 6.12
N ASN A 158 10.86 -7.08 4.78
CA ASN A 158 11.15 -8.30 4.02
C ASN A 158 10.16 -9.46 4.25
N SER A 159 8.92 -9.16 4.65
CA SER A 159 7.89 -10.20 4.81
C SER A 159 7.14 -10.43 3.51
N THR A 160 6.72 -11.66 3.28
CA THR A 160 5.84 -12.05 2.16
C THR A 160 4.53 -12.57 2.73
N ILE A 161 3.41 -12.00 2.26
CA ILE A 161 2.07 -12.43 2.66
C ILE A 161 1.43 -13.12 1.46
N LEU A 162 0.98 -14.37 1.65
CA LEU A 162 0.43 -15.18 0.57
C LEU A 162 -1.02 -14.77 0.22
N PRO A 163 -1.49 -15.11 -1.00
CA PRO A 163 -2.81 -14.72 -1.49
C PRO A 163 -3.94 -15.14 -0.54
N GLY A 164 -4.91 -14.24 -0.35
CA GLY A 164 -6.10 -14.50 0.47
C GLY A 164 -5.89 -14.49 1.98
N VAL A 165 -4.66 -14.35 2.47
CA VAL A 165 -4.35 -14.30 3.90
C VAL A 165 -4.95 -13.04 4.53
N ARG A 166 -5.54 -13.20 5.72
CA ARG A 166 -6.03 -12.12 6.57
C ARG A 166 -5.07 -11.87 7.74
N ILE A 167 -4.62 -10.65 7.89
CA ILE A 167 -3.86 -10.17 9.05
C ILE A 167 -4.82 -9.37 9.95
N GLY A 168 -5.10 -9.89 11.12
CA GLY A 168 -6.07 -9.32 12.06
C GLY A 168 -5.65 -7.96 12.63
N ARG A 169 -6.64 -7.23 13.15
CA ARG A 169 -6.46 -5.89 13.73
C ARG A 169 -5.35 -5.89 14.79
N ASN A 170 -4.51 -4.85 14.74
CA ASN A 170 -3.43 -4.62 15.70
C ASN A 170 -2.40 -5.76 15.81
N SER A 171 -2.36 -6.71 14.87
CA SER A 171 -1.33 -7.77 14.85
C SER A 171 0.04 -7.23 14.44
N LEU A 172 1.08 -8.01 14.72
CA LEU A 172 2.45 -7.71 14.31
C LEU A 172 3.07 -8.93 13.62
N ILE A 173 3.55 -8.73 12.41
CA ILE A 173 4.34 -9.71 11.68
C ILE A 173 5.82 -9.35 11.82
N GLY A 174 6.61 -10.27 12.37
CA GLY A 174 8.06 -10.08 12.50
C GLY A 174 8.74 -9.99 11.13
N ALA A 175 9.85 -9.25 11.06
CA ALA A 175 10.60 -9.09 9.82
C ALA A 175 11.08 -10.43 9.24
N GLY A 176 11.15 -10.53 7.90
CA GLY A 176 11.59 -11.73 7.18
C GLY A 176 10.61 -12.90 7.24
N SER A 177 9.35 -12.67 7.56
CA SER A 177 8.35 -13.73 7.69
C SER A 177 7.70 -14.08 6.36
N VAL A 178 7.28 -15.36 6.22
CA VAL A 178 6.39 -15.83 5.15
C VAL A 178 5.06 -16.26 5.78
N VAL A 179 4.03 -15.43 5.61
CA VAL A 179 2.72 -15.67 6.22
C VAL A 179 1.84 -16.44 5.25
N VAL A 180 1.52 -17.67 5.62
CA VAL A 180 0.78 -18.65 4.78
C VAL A 180 -0.64 -18.90 5.29
N ASN A 181 -0.99 -18.47 6.48
CA ASN A 181 -2.29 -18.63 7.11
C ASN A 181 -2.72 -17.31 7.76
N ASP A 182 -4.01 -17.18 8.03
CA ASP A 182 -4.57 -16.04 8.74
C ASP A 182 -3.92 -15.84 10.10
N VAL A 183 -3.77 -14.57 10.47
CA VAL A 183 -3.23 -14.13 11.76
C VAL A 183 -4.35 -13.49 12.57
N PRO A 184 -4.70 -14.04 13.74
CA PRO A 184 -5.72 -13.46 14.61
C PRO A 184 -5.38 -12.04 15.09
N PRO A 185 -6.38 -11.21 15.45
CA PRO A 185 -6.14 -9.89 16.00
C PRO A 185 -5.29 -9.89 17.26
N GLY A 186 -4.40 -8.91 17.38
CA GLY A 186 -3.57 -8.69 18.58
C GLY A 186 -2.48 -9.75 18.80
N GLU A 187 -2.11 -10.48 17.77
CA GLU A 187 -1.08 -11.52 17.86
C GLU A 187 0.20 -11.15 17.10
N VAL A 188 1.31 -11.68 17.60
CA VAL A 188 2.64 -11.56 16.98
C VAL A 188 2.98 -12.89 16.32
N TYR A 189 3.24 -12.86 15.01
CA TYR A 189 3.67 -13.99 14.21
C TYR A 189 5.03 -13.72 13.59
N ALA A 190 5.89 -14.72 13.49
CA ALA A 190 7.18 -14.58 12.81
C ALA A 190 7.68 -15.91 12.25
N GLY A 191 8.62 -15.84 11.31
CA GLY A 191 9.33 -16.97 10.73
C GLY A 191 8.86 -17.37 9.33
N ASN A 192 9.43 -18.44 8.80
CA ASN A 192 9.10 -19.05 7.50
C ASN A 192 8.88 -20.57 7.67
N PRO A 193 7.65 -21.07 7.60
CA PRO A 193 6.40 -20.30 7.61
C PRO A 193 6.17 -19.60 8.96
N ALA A 194 5.47 -18.44 8.94
CA ALA A 194 5.18 -17.67 10.15
C ALA A 194 4.33 -18.48 11.14
N ARG A 195 4.67 -18.38 12.42
CA ARG A 195 3.97 -19.03 13.53
C ARG A 195 3.73 -18.04 14.65
N PHE A 196 2.74 -18.34 15.48
CA PHE A 196 2.44 -17.57 16.68
C PHE A 196 3.67 -17.52 17.61
N ILE A 197 3.98 -16.35 18.10
CA ILE A 197 5.07 -16.09 19.06
C ILE A 197 4.52 -15.70 20.41
N LYS A 198 3.63 -14.71 20.46
CA LYS A 198 3.01 -14.17 21.67
C LYS A 198 1.85 -13.24 21.32
N LYS A 199 1.13 -12.74 22.30
CA LYS A 199 0.20 -11.62 22.11
C LYS A 199 0.94 -10.29 22.06
N ILE A 200 0.36 -9.30 21.38
CA ILE A 200 0.96 -7.97 21.29
C ILE A 200 1.02 -7.29 22.66
N ASP A 201 0.08 -7.60 23.54
CA ASP A 201 0.05 -7.11 24.92
C ASP A 201 1.21 -7.63 25.78
N ASP A 202 1.83 -8.74 25.41
CA ASP A 202 3.01 -9.32 26.10
C ASP A 202 4.34 -8.70 25.64
N LEU A 203 4.29 -7.76 24.68
CA LEU A 203 5.48 -7.03 24.27
C LEU A 203 5.93 -6.07 25.38
N LYS A 204 7.24 -5.98 25.58
CA LYS A 204 7.86 -5.06 26.53
C LYS A 204 8.57 -3.93 25.81
N CYS A 205 8.52 -2.75 26.35
CA CYS A 205 9.38 -1.64 25.92
C CYS A 205 10.76 -1.83 26.57
N GLU A 206 11.75 -2.33 25.82
CA GLU A 206 13.09 -2.66 26.33
C GLU A 206 13.83 -1.46 26.97
N LYS A 207 13.51 -0.25 26.52
CA LYS A 207 14.09 0.98 27.05
C LYS A 207 13.33 1.56 28.24
N GLY A 208 12.17 0.98 28.57
CA GLY A 208 11.36 1.40 29.73
C GLY A 208 10.67 2.77 29.59
N PHE A 209 10.59 3.35 28.38
CA PHE A 209 9.87 4.61 28.18
C PHE A 209 8.36 4.46 28.32
N PHE A 210 7.83 3.28 28.07
CA PHE A 210 6.44 2.90 28.22
C PHE A 210 6.38 1.53 28.92
N GLU A 211 5.28 1.22 29.55
CA GLU A 211 5.03 -0.12 30.12
C GLU A 211 5.11 -1.19 29.02
N LYS A 212 4.53 -0.90 27.84
CA LYS A 212 4.60 -1.73 26.64
C LYS A 212 4.62 -0.84 25.39
N PRO A 213 5.04 -1.37 24.20
CA PRO A 213 4.94 -0.65 22.94
C PRO A 213 3.48 -0.37 22.57
N TYR A 214 3.30 0.63 21.69
CA TYR A 214 1.99 1.02 21.12
C TYR A 214 0.99 1.62 22.12
N LEU A 215 1.49 2.25 23.22
CA LEU A 215 0.71 3.09 24.14
C LEU A 215 0.75 4.57 23.71
N TRP A 216 0.57 4.84 22.44
CA TRP A 216 0.50 6.18 21.84
C TRP A 216 -0.42 6.17 20.63
N GLU A 217 -0.89 7.35 20.19
CA GLU A 217 -1.69 7.48 18.97
C GLU A 217 -0.93 6.92 17.75
N PRO A 218 -1.63 6.23 16.85
CA PRO A 218 -3.08 5.98 16.78
C PRO A 218 -3.52 4.65 17.44
N TYR A 219 -2.70 4.02 18.28
CA TYR A 219 -2.92 2.67 18.82
C TYR A 219 -3.76 2.65 20.11
N ILE A 220 -4.02 3.81 20.72
CA ILE A 220 -4.85 4.00 21.91
C ILE A 220 -6.13 4.77 21.63
#